data_4d6538fd61321513054bc08e1363c347
#
_entry.id   4d6538fd61321513054bc08e1363c347
#
_cell.length_a   1.000
_cell.length_b   1.000
_cell.length_c   1.000
_cell.angle_alpha   90.00
_cell.angle_beta   90.00
_cell.angle_gamma   90.00
#
_symmetry.space_group_name_H-M   'P 1'
#
loop_
_entity.id
_entity.type
_entity.pdbx_description
1 polymer ?
#
loop_
_entity_poly.entity_id
_entity_poly.type
_entity_poly.pdbx_seq_one_letter_code
_entity_poly.pdbx_strand_id
1 'polypeptide(L)'
;MDKRIVITGVGVISPIGNQKDVFWDALISGTSGVSEVKAFDTSVFKVHKGCEVKDFKYDNYSGNGSSREIGKASQFAIAAAKFAIEDSNVGLNNIDPERAGVSIGTTAGEIQILEKVNYVRHEKGDDSVDPGLFLKHPCVNMPSNISIEFGFKGPSTIIPTACAAGNYAIGYACDLIKLGRADIMLAGGSDPFSKVAFVGFSRLNAIAPDICQPFDKDRKGLLVGEGAGMLVLESMEDALARNANIYAEVLGYGLSCDGYHITIPHPEGNGVTSAMEKALKSAKIKPEDVQHISAHGTGTVANDKAETISIKKVFGEHSKKLAISSIKSMLGHTMGAASAIEAIACALAIKEGVVPPTINYKTKDPECDLDFVPNVKREMQVDIAMNNAYAFGGNNSSLILKKVTG
;
A
#
# COMPACT_ATOMS: atom_id res chain seq x y z
N MET A 1 -16.06 20.48 -16.35
CA MET A 1 -14.60 20.31 -16.39
C MET A 1 -14.23 19.07 -15.58
N ASP A 2 -13.26 18.30 -16.05
CA ASP A 2 -12.80 17.11 -15.32
C ASP A 2 -12.03 17.57 -14.06
N LYS A 3 -12.57 17.31 -12.86
CA LYS A 3 -11.92 17.71 -11.61
C LYS A 3 -10.54 17.06 -11.48
N ARG A 4 -9.51 17.87 -11.26
CA ARG A 4 -8.16 17.38 -10.91
C ARG A 4 -8.16 16.99 -9.43
N ILE A 5 -7.62 15.82 -9.11
CA ILE A 5 -7.59 15.30 -7.73
C ILE A 5 -6.17 15.31 -7.21
N VAL A 6 -5.98 15.82 -6.00
CA VAL A 6 -4.66 15.98 -5.36
C VAL A 6 -4.59 15.29 -4.02
N ILE A 7 -3.37 14.93 -3.65
CA ILE A 7 -3.01 14.40 -2.34
C ILE A 7 -2.55 15.59 -1.49
N THR A 8 -3.26 15.87 -0.42
CA THR A 8 -2.95 17.00 0.48
C THR A 8 -2.47 16.56 1.86
N GLY A 9 -2.66 15.29 2.21
CA GLY A 9 -2.13 14.74 3.45
C GLY A 9 -1.80 13.27 3.31
N VAL A 10 -0.77 12.83 4.04
CA VAL A 10 -0.31 11.44 4.05
C VAL A 10 -0.03 10.98 5.48
N GLY A 11 -0.41 9.73 5.77
CA GLY A 11 -0.14 9.10 7.05
C GLY A 11 0.25 7.64 6.89
N VAL A 12 1.27 7.22 7.63
CA VAL A 12 1.88 5.89 7.51
C VAL A 12 2.06 5.27 8.88
N ILE A 13 1.76 3.99 8.98
CA ILE A 13 2.17 3.06 10.03
C ILE A 13 2.95 1.95 9.35
N SER A 14 4.21 1.74 9.70
CA SER A 14 5.08 0.78 9.02
C SER A 14 6.17 0.16 9.91
N PRO A 15 6.79 -0.95 9.48
CA PRO A 15 7.88 -1.60 10.22
C PRO A 15 9.15 -0.75 10.39
N ILE A 16 9.34 0.30 9.58
CA ILE A 16 10.52 1.17 9.63
C ILE A 16 10.23 2.55 10.24
N GLY A 17 8.99 2.83 10.60
CA GLY A 17 8.61 4.08 11.26
C GLY A 17 7.13 4.38 11.09
N ASN A 18 6.59 5.04 12.10
CA ASN A 18 5.25 5.58 12.12
C ASN A 18 5.37 7.09 11.90
N GLN A 19 4.41 7.72 11.23
CA GLN A 19 4.43 9.08 10.72
C GLN A 19 5.34 9.26 9.48
N LYS A 20 4.99 10.26 8.69
CA LYS A 20 5.59 10.57 7.39
C LYS A 20 7.10 10.76 7.44
N ASP A 21 7.57 11.62 8.35
CA ASP A 21 8.97 12.05 8.35
C ASP A 21 9.90 10.92 8.82
N VAL A 22 9.52 10.20 9.88
CA VAL A 22 10.27 9.03 10.36
C VAL A 22 10.31 7.93 9.30
N PHE A 23 9.16 7.68 8.66
CA PHE A 23 9.08 6.71 7.56
C PHE A 23 9.97 7.11 6.38
N TRP A 24 9.93 8.37 5.97
CA TRP A 24 10.69 8.85 4.82
C TRP A 24 12.20 8.79 5.06
N ASP A 25 12.67 9.27 6.21
CA ASP A 25 14.07 9.23 6.59
C ASP A 25 14.61 7.78 6.64
N ALA A 26 13.84 6.87 7.23
CA ALA A 26 14.18 5.45 7.25
C ALA A 26 14.20 4.84 5.84
N LEU A 27 13.25 5.23 4.98
CA LEU A 27 13.12 4.72 3.63
C LEU A 27 14.30 5.14 2.75
N ILE A 28 14.67 6.42 2.75
CA ILE A 28 15.79 6.93 1.93
C ILE A 28 17.18 6.52 2.48
N SER A 29 17.26 6.18 3.76
CA SER A 29 18.48 5.62 4.35
C SER A 29 18.64 4.12 4.12
N GLY A 30 17.63 3.44 3.55
CA GLY A 30 17.67 2.00 3.33
C GLY A 30 17.52 1.17 4.62
N THR A 31 16.80 1.69 5.62
CA THR A 31 16.58 1.01 6.88
C THR A 31 15.70 -0.23 6.70
N SER A 32 16.16 -1.39 7.21
CA SER A 32 15.40 -2.64 7.17
C SER A 32 14.48 -2.78 8.38
N GLY A 33 13.20 -3.09 8.13
CA GLY A 33 12.21 -3.43 9.14
C GLY A 33 12.19 -4.91 9.55
N VAL A 34 13.04 -5.73 8.96
CA VAL A 34 13.09 -7.19 9.20
C VAL A 34 13.48 -7.50 10.64
N SER A 35 12.73 -8.38 11.28
CA SER A 35 13.00 -8.87 12.64
C SER A 35 12.46 -10.29 12.80
N GLU A 36 12.81 -10.95 13.90
CA GLU A 36 12.14 -12.18 14.33
C GLU A 36 10.66 -11.89 14.57
N VAL A 37 9.79 -12.80 14.10
CA VAL A 37 8.33 -12.70 14.29
C VAL A 37 8.01 -12.88 15.78
N LYS A 38 7.23 -11.97 16.33
CA LYS A 38 6.79 -11.96 17.73
C LYS A 38 5.29 -12.17 17.90
N ALA A 39 4.50 -11.96 16.84
CA ALA A 39 3.04 -12.07 16.89
C ALA A 39 2.55 -13.49 17.23
N PHE A 40 3.33 -14.52 16.89
CA PHE A 40 3.01 -15.93 17.17
C PHE A 40 4.27 -16.81 17.14
N ASP A 41 4.17 -18.01 17.69
CA ASP A 41 5.25 -18.99 17.67
C ASP A 41 5.52 -19.50 16.24
N THR A 42 6.75 -19.31 15.78
CA THR A 42 7.23 -19.75 14.47
C THR A 42 8.07 -21.01 14.50
N SER A 43 8.26 -21.67 15.65
CA SER A 43 9.13 -22.84 15.84
C SER A 43 8.83 -24.00 14.89
N VAL A 44 7.59 -24.14 14.44
CA VAL A 44 7.12 -25.17 13.50
C VAL A 44 7.38 -24.83 12.02
N PHE A 45 7.89 -23.64 11.72
CA PHE A 45 8.17 -23.17 10.36
C PHE A 45 9.67 -23.16 10.09
N LYS A 46 10.04 -23.13 8.81
CA LYS A 46 11.44 -22.99 8.38
C LYS A 46 11.92 -21.54 8.37
N VAL A 47 10.99 -20.60 8.42
CA VAL A 47 11.24 -19.14 8.39
C VAL A 47 10.71 -18.53 9.67
N HIS A 48 11.48 -17.64 10.27
CA HIS A 48 11.18 -17.02 11.56
C HIS A 48 11.11 -15.50 11.49
N LYS A 49 11.36 -14.94 10.30
CA LYS A 49 11.45 -13.48 10.10
C LYS A 49 10.24 -12.91 9.38
N GLY A 50 9.97 -11.66 9.70
CA GLY A 50 8.92 -10.84 9.11
C GLY A 50 9.17 -9.36 9.38
N CYS A 51 8.24 -8.52 8.99
CA CYS A 51 8.33 -7.08 9.15
C CYS A 51 7.11 -6.59 9.94
N GLU A 52 7.20 -6.67 11.25
CA GLU A 52 6.16 -6.22 12.19
C GLU A 52 6.34 -4.74 12.55
N VAL A 53 5.25 -4.03 12.76
CA VAL A 53 5.26 -2.65 13.30
C VAL A 53 5.69 -2.68 14.75
N LYS A 54 6.70 -1.86 15.07
CA LYS A 54 7.30 -1.81 16.42
C LYS A 54 6.63 -0.74 17.29
N ASP A 55 6.51 -1.03 18.58
CA ASP A 55 6.10 -0.07 19.63
C ASP A 55 4.75 0.63 19.37
N PHE A 56 3.85 0.01 18.61
CA PHE A 56 2.53 0.56 18.35
C PHE A 56 1.59 0.36 19.54
N LYS A 57 1.05 1.48 20.03
CA LYS A 57 0.01 1.51 21.08
C LYS A 57 -1.15 2.34 20.58
N TYR A 58 -2.29 1.71 20.33
CA TYR A 58 -3.46 2.37 19.76
C TYR A 58 -3.97 3.54 20.60
N ASP A 59 -3.88 3.46 21.94
CA ASP A 59 -4.33 4.52 22.85
C ASP A 59 -3.67 5.89 22.59
N ASN A 60 -2.49 5.90 21.97
CA ASN A 60 -1.82 7.13 21.56
C ASN A 60 -2.50 7.83 20.37
N TYR A 61 -3.38 7.13 19.68
CA TYR A 61 -3.99 7.59 18.41
C TYR A 61 -5.51 7.75 18.50
N SER A 62 -6.20 7.09 19.46
CA SER A 62 -7.64 7.21 19.64
C SER A 62 -8.02 8.56 20.27
N GLY A 63 -8.92 9.32 19.61
CA GLY A 63 -9.30 10.67 20.04
C GLY A 63 -10.28 10.72 21.19
N ASN A 64 -11.08 9.69 21.40
CA ASN A 64 -12.21 9.71 22.33
C ASN A 64 -12.07 8.79 23.56
N GLY A 65 -10.84 8.34 23.91
CA GLY A 65 -10.67 7.41 25.03
C GLY A 65 -11.55 6.16 24.89
N SER A 66 -11.97 5.85 23.67
CA SER A 66 -12.93 4.80 23.46
C SER A 66 -12.25 3.46 23.69
N SER A 67 -12.66 2.80 24.77
CA SER A 67 -12.43 1.40 25.06
C SER A 67 -13.01 0.45 23.97
N ARG A 68 -13.15 0.93 22.72
CA ARG A 68 -13.60 0.08 21.63
C ARG A 68 -12.53 -0.93 21.34
N GLU A 69 -12.80 -2.16 21.68
CA GLU A 69 -12.03 -3.29 21.17
C GLU A 69 -12.27 -3.42 19.66
N ILE A 70 -11.43 -2.78 18.85
CA ILE A 70 -11.40 -2.91 17.39
C ILE A 70 -10.20 -3.75 16.98
N GLY A 71 -10.26 -4.37 15.79
CA GLY A 71 -9.16 -5.17 15.30
C GLY A 71 -7.94 -4.34 14.89
N LYS A 72 -6.79 -4.99 14.78
CA LYS A 72 -5.49 -4.32 14.55
C LYS A 72 -5.43 -3.60 13.20
N ALA A 73 -6.10 -4.14 12.16
CA ALA A 73 -6.19 -3.46 10.87
C ALA A 73 -6.88 -2.11 10.98
N SER A 74 -8.02 -2.05 11.70
CA SER A 74 -8.72 -0.79 12.00
C SER A 74 -7.87 0.16 12.84
N GLN A 75 -7.15 -0.35 13.85
CA GLN A 75 -6.27 0.46 14.69
C GLN A 75 -5.17 1.15 13.85
N PHE A 76 -4.51 0.40 12.98
CA PHE A 76 -3.50 0.95 12.08
C PHE A 76 -4.10 1.97 11.10
N ALA A 77 -5.27 1.65 10.51
CA ALA A 77 -5.95 2.52 9.58
C ALA A 77 -6.36 3.86 10.22
N ILE A 78 -6.90 3.84 11.44
CA ILE A 78 -7.27 5.04 12.19
C ILE A 78 -6.03 5.88 12.52
N ALA A 79 -4.96 5.25 12.99
CA ALA A 79 -3.71 5.96 13.30
C ALA A 79 -3.11 6.62 12.04
N ALA A 80 -3.06 5.90 10.91
CA ALA A 80 -2.60 6.46 9.65
C ALA A 80 -3.53 7.56 9.13
N ALA A 81 -4.86 7.39 9.25
CA ALA A 81 -5.84 8.41 8.87
C ALA A 81 -5.70 9.69 9.71
N LYS A 82 -5.48 9.56 11.01
CA LYS A 82 -5.21 10.70 11.90
C LYS A 82 -3.98 11.49 11.44
N PHE A 83 -2.87 10.80 11.17
CA PHE A 83 -1.68 11.46 10.64
C PHE A 83 -1.94 12.14 9.29
N ALA A 84 -2.69 11.50 8.38
CA ALA A 84 -3.02 12.08 7.08
C ALA A 84 -3.87 13.36 7.23
N ILE A 85 -4.85 13.36 8.13
CA ILE A 85 -5.69 14.54 8.42
C ILE A 85 -4.85 15.66 9.03
N GLU A 86 -4.02 15.35 10.03
CA GLU A 86 -3.12 16.33 10.66
C GLU A 86 -2.15 16.92 9.64
N ASP A 87 -1.53 16.09 8.82
CA ASP A 87 -0.60 16.51 7.76
C ASP A 87 -1.26 17.37 6.68
N SER A 88 -2.52 17.09 6.34
CA SER A 88 -3.29 17.88 5.36
C SER A 88 -3.67 19.26 5.85
N ASN A 89 -3.59 19.48 7.16
CA ASN A 89 -4.09 20.69 7.83
C ASN A 89 -5.56 21.03 7.45
N VAL A 90 -6.36 20.00 7.14
CA VAL A 90 -7.79 20.19 6.89
C VAL A 90 -8.53 20.25 8.22
N GLY A 91 -9.19 21.37 8.48
CA GLY A 91 -10.01 21.53 9.68
C GLY A 91 -11.29 20.69 9.58
N LEU A 92 -11.40 19.61 10.37
CA LEU A 92 -12.57 18.71 10.35
C LEU A 92 -13.90 19.45 10.55
N ASN A 93 -13.90 20.54 11.33
CA ASN A 93 -15.09 21.39 11.55
C ASN A 93 -15.56 22.17 10.32
N ASN A 94 -14.71 22.27 9.30
CA ASN A 94 -15.01 22.98 8.06
C ASN A 94 -15.48 22.06 6.94
N ILE A 95 -15.53 20.75 7.19
CA ILE A 95 -15.93 19.74 6.23
C ILE A 95 -17.41 19.39 6.47
N ASP A 96 -18.20 19.34 5.39
CA ASP A 96 -19.51 18.70 5.45
C ASP A 96 -19.35 17.19 5.66
N PRO A 97 -19.77 16.65 6.82
CA PRO A 97 -19.60 15.22 7.11
C PRO A 97 -20.23 14.28 6.06
N GLU A 98 -21.31 14.71 5.42
CA GLU A 98 -22.02 13.90 4.40
C GLU A 98 -21.25 13.87 3.07
N ARG A 99 -20.28 14.79 2.91
CA ARG A 99 -19.41 14.90 1.75
C ARG A 99 -17.98 14.40 2.00
N ALA A 100 -17.71 13.94 3.22
CA ALA A 100 -16.44 13.32 3.63
C ALA A 100 -16.59 11.79 3.70
N GLY A 101 -15.73 11.07 2.98
CA GLY A 101 -15.84 9.62 2.86
C GLY A 101 -14.55 8.86 3.11
N VAL A 102 -14.66 7.53 3.12
CA VAL A 102 -13.55 6.58 3.34
C VAL A 102 -13.56 5.52 2.25
N SER A 103 -12.39 5.27 1.65
CA SER A 103 -12.16 4.14 0.75
C SER A 103 -10.89 3.43 1.19
N ILE A 104 -10.99 2.20 1.71
CA ILE A 104 -9.84 1.49 2.26
C ILE A 104 -9.68 0.10 1.62
N GLY A 105 -8.45 -0.23 1.27
CA GLY A 105 -8.04 -1.52 0.74
C GLY A 105 -7.53 -2.47 1.83
N THR A 106 -7.73 -3.76 1.63
CA THR A 106 -7.19 -4.79 2.51
C THR A 106 -7.01 -6.11 1.75
N THR A 107 -6.14 -6.96 2.25
CA THR A 107 -6.03 -8.37 1.81
C THR A 107 -6.92 -9.27 2.66
N ALA A 108 -6.82 -9.14 3.97
CA ALA A 108 -7.42 -10.07 4.92
C ALA A 108 -8.30 -9.39 5.99
N GLY A 109 -8.31 -8.07 6.04
CA GLY A 109 -9.07 -7.32 7.03
C GLY A 109 -8.69 -7.68 8.47
N GLU A 110 -9.70 -7.90 9.30
CA GLU A 110 -9.52 -8.23 10.73
C GLU A 110 -9.29 -9.74 10.95
N ILE A 111 -8.47 -10.38 10.13
CA ILE A 111 -8.23 -11.83 10.16
C ILE A 111 -7.72 -12.33 11.51
N GLN A 112 -6.96 -11.51 12.26
CA GLN A 112 -6.46 -11.86 13.59
C GLN A 112 -7.58 -12.15 14.59
N ILE A 113 -8.75 -11.54 14.40
CA ILE A 113 -9.93 -11.83 15.22
C ILE A 113 -10.39 -13.27 14.97
N LEU A 114 -10.45 -13.69 13.71
CA LEU A 114 -10.78 -15.07 13.35
C LEU A 114 -9.73 -16.08 13.83
N GLU A 115 -8.46 -15.71 13.79
CA GLU A 115 -7.38 -16.52 14.38
C GLU A 115 -7.59 -16.73 15.88
N LYS A 116 -7.96 -15.66 16.62
CA LYS A 116 -8.30 -15.73 18.05
C LYS A 116 -9.52 -16.59 18.31
N VAL A 117 -10.58 -16.44 17.51
CA VAL A 117 -11.79 -17.28 17.61
C VAL A 117 -11.43 -18.76 17.44
N ASN A 118 -10.71 -19.10 16.38
CA ASN A 118 -10.33 -20.48 16.11
C ASN A 118 -9.41 -21.07 17.20
N TYR A 119 -8.50 -20.28 17.74
CA TYR A 119 -7.65 -20.67 18.85
C TYR A 119 -8.49 -21.00 20.12
N VAL A 120 -9.36 -20.09 20.53
CA VAL A 120 -10.20 -20.29 21.72
C VAL A 120 -11.11 -21.50 21.55
N ARG A 121 -11.69 -21.67 20.38
CA ARG A 121 -12.55 -22.78 19.99
C ARG A 121 -11.84 -24.13 20.11
N HIS A 122 -10.61 -24.21 19.62
CA HIS A 122 -9.79 -25.42 19.66
C HIS A 122 -9.37 -25.78 21.10
N GLU A 123 -8.91 -24.79 21.88
CA GLU A 123 -8.35 -25.00 23.21
C GLU A 123 -9.43 -25.17 24.30
N LYS A 124 -10.57 -24.49 24.17
CA LYS A 124 -11.55 -24.34 25.26
C LYS A 124 -12.99 -24.75 24.87
N GLY A 125 -13.22 -25.10 23.61
CA GLY A 125 -14.56 -25.45 23.09
C GLY A 125 -15.36 -24.22 22.60
N ASP A 126 -16.44 -24.51 21.87
CA ASP A 126 -17.28 -23.51 21.21
C ASP A 126 -17.93 -22.53 22.20
N ASP A 127 -18.37 -23.03 23.35
CA ASP A 127 -19.06 -22.25 24.39
C ASP A 127 -18.14 -21.18 25.06
N SER A 128 -16.85 -21.28 24.86
CA SER A 128 -15.86 -20.34 25.40
C SER A 128 -15.57 -19.15 24.48
N VAL A 129 -16.12 -19.15 23.25
CA VAL A 129 -15.91 -18.08 22.29
C VAL A 129 -16.82 -16.90 22.60
N ASP A 130 -16.22 -15.70 22.79
CA ASP A 130 -17.00 -14.47 22.91
C ASP A 130 -17.74 -14.16 21.59
N PRO A 131 -19.08 -14.15 21.58
CA PRO A 131 -19.86 -13.84 20.39
C PRO A 131 -19.56 -12.45 19.80
N GLY A 132 -19.13 -11.50 20.64
CA GLY A 132 -18.74 -10.16 20.22
C GLY A 132 -17.57 -10.11 19.23
N LEU A 133 -16.73 -11.15 19.19
CA LEU A 133 -15.64 -11.25 18.23
C LEU A 133 -16.16 -11.40 16.78
N PHE A 134 -17.29 -12.09 16.59
CA PHE A 134 -17.88 -12.23 15.26
C PHE A 134 -18.39 -10.91 14.68
N LEU A 135 -18.81 -9.98 15.54
CA LEU A 135 -19.22 -8.63 15.12
C LEU A 135 -18.01 -7.76 14.72
N LYS A 136 -16.82 -8.05 15.23
CA LYS A 136 -15.59 -7.29 14.99
C LYS A 136 -14.81 -7.79 13.76
N HIS A 137 -14.99 -9.05 13.35
CA HIS A 137 -14.25 -9.68 12.26
C HIS A 137 -14.57 -9.13 10.85
N PRO A 138 -15.81 -8.79 10.45
CA PRO A 138 -16.10 -8.39 9.08
C PRO A 138 -15.26 -7.18 8.65
N CYS A 139 -14.56 -7.30 7.52
CA CYS A 139 -13.69 -6.24 7.01
C CYS A 139 -14.42 -4.92 6.72
N VAL A 140 -15.74 -4.96 6.52
CA VAL A 140 -16.59 -3.77 6.38
C VAL A 140 -16.54 -2.85 7.61
N ASN A 141 -16.10 -3.35 8.76
CA ASN A 141 -15.92 -2.55 9.96
C ASN A 141 -14.74 -1.56 9.84
N MET A 142 -13.76 -1.84 8.99
CA MET A 142 -12.57 -0.97 8.86
C MET A 142 -12.95 0.46 8.41
N PRO A 143 -13.64 0.67 7.28
CA PRO A 143 -14.07 2.02 6.89
C PRO A 143 -15.07 2.61 7.87
N SER A 144 -15.95 1.79 8.49
CA SER A 144 -16.91 2.25 9.49
C SER A 144 -16.22 2.76 10.76
N ASN A 145 -15.18 2.07 11.24
CA ASN A 145 -14.40 2.51 12.41
C ASN A 145 -13.71 3.85 12.16
N ILE A 146 -13.15 4.06 10.95
CA ILE A 146 -12.57 5.34 10.53
C ILE A 146 -13.65 6.43 10.48
N SER A 147 -14.79 6.13 9.85
CA SER A 147 -15.92 7.07 9.75
C SER A 147 -16.46 7.50 11.11
N ILE A 148 -16.55 6.58 12.07
CA ILE A 148 -16.98 6.87 13.44
C ILE A 148 -15.95 7.75 14.16
N GLU A 149 -14.64 7.47 14.00
CA GLU A 149 -13.57 8.22 14.67
C GLU A 149 -13.54 9.68 14.22
N PHE A 150 -13.70 9.94 12.92
CA PHE A 150 -13.61 11.29 12.35
C PHE A 150 -14.96 11.94 12.06
N GLY A 151 -16.07 11.28 12.35
CA GLY A 151 -17.42 11.81 12.13
C GLY A 151 -17.84 11.87 10.65
N PHE A 152 -17.21 11.10 9.76
CA PHE A 152 -17.54 11.09 8.33
C PHE A 152 -18.82 10.30 8.06
N LYS A 153 -19.69 10.84 7.21
CA LYS A 153 -21.02 10.28 6.88
C LYS A 153 -21.21 10.08 5.37
N GLY A 154 -20.22 10.45 4.57
CA GLY A 154 -20.23 10.27 3.12
C GLY A 154 -19.95 8.82 2.70
N PRO A 155 -19.54 8.58 1.44
CA PRO A 155 -19.27 7.23 0.93
C PRO A 155 -18.25 6.48 1.78
N SER A 156 -18.58 5.24 2.15
CA SER A 156 -17.74 4.38 3.00
C SER A 156 -17.60 3.02 2.35
N THR A 157 -16.36 2.65 1.93
CA THR A 157 -16.12 1.46 1.09
C THR A 157 -14.89 0.70 1.53
N ILE A 158 -14.99 -0.64 1.48
CA ILE A 158 -13.87 -1.57 1.61
C ILE A 158 -13.60 -2.26 0.27
N ILE A 159 -12.32 -2.39 -0.11
CA ILE A 159 -11.90 -3.03 -1.36
C ILE A 159 -10.93 -4.18 -1.06
N PRO A 160 -11.41 -5.45 -1.09
CA PRO A 160 -10.59 -6.61 -0.76
C PRO A 160 -9.94 -7.21 -2.01
N THR A 161 -9.06 -6.46 -2.69
CA THR A 161 -8.33 -6.91 -3.90
C THR A 161 -6.88 -7.26 -3.61
N ALA A 162 -6.64 -7.85 -2.43
CA ALA A 162 -5.33 -8.31 -1.98
C ALA A 162 -4.25 -7.19 -2.10
N CYS A 163 -3.05 -7.51 -2.62
CA CYS A 163 -1.91 -6.58 -2.64
C CYS A 163 -2.16 -5.27 -3.43
N ALA A 164 -3.09 -5.29 -4.38
CA ALA A 164 -3.44 -4.12 -5.19
C ALA A 164 -4.50 -3.21 -4.54
N ALA A 165 -5.05 -3.62 -3.39
CA ALA A 165 -6.23 -3.02 -2.77
C ALA A 165 -6.09 -1.51 -2.46
N GLY A 166 -4.91 -1.07 -2.03
CA GLY A 166 -4.64 0.35 -1.77
C GLY A 166 -4.78 1.22 -3.01
N ASN A 167 -4.20 0.82 -4.15
CA ASN A 167 -4.34 1.55 -5.41
C ASN A 167 -5.79 1.57 -5.91
N TYR A 168 -6.51 0.44 -5.79
CA TYR A 168 -7.94 0.38 -6.10
C TYR A 168 -8.73 1.36 -5.24
N ALA A 169 -8.43 1.43 -3.95
CA ALA A 169 -9.10 2.32 -3.01
C ALA A 169 -8.84 3.80 -3.33
N ILE A 170 -7.61 4.15 -3.69
CA ILE A 170 -7.22 5.51 -4.10
C ILE A 170 -7.93 5.87 -5.42
N GLY A 171 -7.91 4.99 -6.42
CA GLY A 171 -8.57 5.22 -7.70
C GLY A 171 -10.08 5.42 -7.55
N TYR A 172 -10.75 4.55 -6.77
CA TYR A 172 -12.18 4.67 -6.50
C TYR A 172 -12.55 5.96 -5.76
N ALA A 173 -11.73 6.36 -4.78
CA ALA A 173 -11.93 7.64 -4.08
C ALA A 173 -11.81 8.84 -5.03
N CYS A 174 -10.85 8.83 -5.96
CA CYS A 174 -10.73 9.85 -7.00
C CYS A 174 -11.99 9.93 -7.87
N ASP A 175 -12.56 8.80 -8.25
CA ASP A 175 -13.80 8.77 -9.05
C ASP A 175 -14.99 9.35 -8.29
N LEU A 176 -15.12 9.07 -6.99
CA LEU A 176 -16.18 9.65 -6.16
C LEU A 176 -16.11 11.18 -6.09
N ILE A 177 -14.89 11.74 -5.97
CA ILE A 177 -14.69 13.20 -5.97
C ILE A 177 -14.97 13.78 -7.37
N LYS A 178 -14.47 13.15 -8.44
CA LYS A 178 -14.74 13.57 -9.82
C LYS A 178 -16.21 13.59 -10.16
N LEU A 179 -16.96 12.61 -9.67
CA LEU A 179 -18.41 12.49 -9.84
C LEU A 179 -19.21 13.43 -8.93
N GLY A 180 -18.55 14.22 -8.08
CA GLY A 180 -19.21 15.14 -7.13
C GLY A 180 -19.97 14.43 -6.01
N ARG A 181 -19.64 13.18 -5.70
CA ARG A 181 -20.27 12.39 -4.63
C ARG A 181 -19.59 12.58 -3.27
N ALA A 182 -18.37 13.09 -3.27
CA ALA A 182 -17.63 13.51 -2.11
C ALA A 182 -16.80 14.74 -2.45
N ASP A 183 -16.42 15.54 -1.46
CA ASP A 183 -15.48 16.65 -1.61
C ASP A 183 -14.11 16.25 -1.08
N ILE A 184 -14.07 15.42 -0.04
CA ILE A 184 -12.86 14.90 0.56
C ILE A 184 -12.99 13.40 0.81
N MET A 185 -11.90 12.66 0.56
CA MET A 185 -11.84 11.22 0.81
C MET A 185 -10.57 10.86 1.58
N LEU A 186 -10.71 10.06 2.63
CA LEU A 186 -9.62 9.26 3.19
C LEU A 186 -9.50 7.99 2.36
N ALA A 187 -8.37 7.82 1.68
CA ALA A 187 -8.16 6.65 0.83
C ALA A 187 -6.82 5.98 1.14
N GLY A 188 -6.78 4.64 1.10
CA GLY A 188 -5.55 3.92 1.35
C GLY A 188 -5.72 2.44 1.58
N GLY A 189 -4.92 1.86 2.47
CA GLY A 189 -4.99 0.44 2.78
C GLY A 189 -4.38 0.09 4.14
N SER A 190 -4.82 -1.02 4.72
CA SER A 190 -4.34 -1.52 6.01
C SER A 190 -4.47 -3.04 6.11
N ASP A 191 -3.43 -3.69 6.60
CA ASP A 191 -3.44 -5.10 7.00
C ASP A 191 -2.52 -5.34 8.21
N PRO A 192 -2.92 -6.21 9.15
CA PRO A 192 -2.10 -6.62 10.27
C PRO A 192 -1.19 -7.79 9.91
N PHE A 193 -0.15 -8.04 10.69
CA PHE A 193 0.67 -9.25 10.58
C PHE A 193 -0.15 -10.47 11.00
N SER A 194 -0.41 -11.37 10.08
CA SER A 194 -1.34 -12.48 10.23
C SER A 194 -0.63 -13.84 10.14
N LYS A 195 -0.94 -14.73 11.08
CA LYS A 195 -0.47 -16.12 11.04
C LYS A 195 -1.02 -16.84 9.80
N VAL A 196 -2.27 -16.56 9.41
CA VAL A 196 -2.88 -17.15 8.21
C VAL A 196 -2.09 -16.78 6.94
N ALA A 197 -1.75 -15.50 6.77
CA ALA A 197 -0.93 -15.05 5.64
C ALA A 197 0.46 -15.69 5.68
N PHE A 198 1.11 -15.70 6.83
CA PHE A 198 2.43 -16.30 7.01
C PHE A 198 2.43 -17.81 6.68
N VAL A 199 1.45 -18.56 7.18
CA VAL A 199 1.28 -19.99 6.87
C VAL A 199 1.04 -20.20 5.37
N GLY A 200 0.15 -19.40 4.77
CA GLY A 200 -0.18 -19.49 3.35
C GLY A 200 1.06 -19.32 2.47
N PHE A 201 1.81 -18.25 2.65
CA PHE A 201 3.04 -18.00 1.89
C PHE A 201 4.14 -19.01 2.19
N SER A 202 4.26 -19.50 3.44
CA SER A 202 5.20 -20.57 3.79
C SER A 202 4.88 -21.88 3.04
N ARG A 203 3.60 -22.24 2.94
CA ARG A 203 3.15 -23.44 2.21
C ARG A 203 3.30 -23.33 0.70
N LEU A 204 3.23 -22.12 0.17
CA LEU A 204 3.51 -21.84 -1.25
C LEU A 204 5.01 -21.74 -1.55
N ASN A 205 5.89 -21.90 -0.56
CA ASN A 205 7.34 -21.70 -0.66
C ASN A 205 7.69 -20.30 -1.24
N ALA A 206 6.91 -19.28 -0.89
CA ALA A 206 7.06 -17.93 -1.38
C ALA A 206 7.73 -16.98 -0.38
N ILE A 207 8.05 -17.45 0.85
CA ILE A 207 8.74 -16.66 1.87
C ILE A 207 10.26 -16.87 1.77
N ALA A 208 10.99 -15.76 1.74
CA ALA A 208 12.44 -15.76 1.84
C ALA A 208 12.90 -16.16 3.26
N PRO A 209 14.01 -16.88 3.42
CA PRO A 209 14.45 -17.33 4.74
C PRO A 209 14.86 -16.18 5.66
N ASP A 210 15.50 -15.14 5.14
CA ASP A 210 16.11 -14.08 5.95
C ASP A 210 15.78 -12.65 5.50
N ILE A 211 15.84 -12.36 4.20
CA ILE A 211 15.71 -11.02 3.63
C ILE A 211 14.93 -11.06 2.32
N CYS A 212 14.20 -10.00 2.05
CA CYS A 212 13.56 -9.77 0.75
C CYS A 212 14.55 -9.10 -0.20
N GLN A 213 14.76 -9.68 -1.40
CA GLN A 213 15.74 -9.26 -2.41
C GLN A 213 15.08 -9.05 -3.77
N PRO A 214 14.23 -8.01 -3.94
CA PRO A 214 13.55 -7.80 -5.22
C PRO A 214 14.55 -7.65 -6.37
N PHE A 215 14.24 -8.33 -7.48
CA PHE A 215 15.02 -8.32 -8.73
C PHE A 215 16.45 -8.87 -8.66
N ASP A 216 16.92 -9.28 -7.49
CA ASP A 216 18.22 -9.93 -7.35
C ASP A 216 18.18 -11.35 -7.96
N LYS A 217 19.28 -11.81 -8.54
CA LYS A 217 19.41 -13.17 -9.10
C LYS A 217 19.16 -14.26 -8.08
N ASP A 218 19.60 -14.04 -6.84
CA ASP A 218 19.56 -15.02 -5.75
C ASP A 218 18.31 -14.84 -4.86
N ARG A 219 17.30 -14.08 -5.33
CA ARG A 219 16.03 -13.86 -4.61
C ARG A 219 15.30 -15.16 -4.31
N LYS A 220 14.71 -15.26 -3.12
CA LYS A 220 14.09 -16.51 -2.62
C LYS A 220 12.64 -16.32 -2.18
N GLY A 221 12.05 -15.17 -2.43
CA GLY A 221 10.68 -14.87 -2.03
C GLY A 221 10.52 -13.56 -1.30
N LEU A 222 9.31 -13.32 -0.83
CA LEU A 222 8.94 -12.14 -0.04
C LEU A 222 9.20 -12.37 1.45
N LEU A 223 9.13 -11.31 2.24
CA LEU A 223 8.85 -11.38 3.68
C LEU A 223 7.48 -10.79 3.96
N VAL A 224 6.71 -11.42 4.84
CA VAL A 224 5.42 -10.88 5.28
C VAL A 224 5.66 -9.63 6.12
N GLY A 225 4.88 -8.58 5.87
CA GLY A 225 4.89 -7.35 6.64
C GLY A 225 3.47 -6.93 7.03
N GLU A 226 3.36 -5.87 7.81
CA GLU A 226 2.12 -5.24 8.23
C GLU A 226 2.22 -3.71 8.15
N GLY A 227 1.08 -3.02 8.18
CA GLY A 227 1.06 -1.56 8.24
C GLY A 227 -0.22 -0.96 7.70
N ALA A 228 -0.22 0.36 7.58
CA ALA A 228 -1.26 1.13 6.93
C ALA A 228 -0.67 2.36 6.23
N GLY A 229 -1.26 2.71 5.09
CA GLY A 229 -1.04 3.99 4.42
C GLY A 229 -2.39 4.63 4.12
N MET A 230 -2.57 5.89 4.55
CA MET A 230 -3.78 6.65 4.29
C MET A 230 -3.42 8.02 3.68
N LEU A 231 -4.22 8.44 2.72
CA LEU A 231 -4.08 9.70 2.00
C LEU A 231 -5.36 10.52 2.14
N VAL A 232 -5.21 11.83 2.26
CA VAL A 232 -6.30 12.79 2.08
C VAL A 232 -6.34 13.20 0.62
N LEU A 233 -7.47 12.97 -0.02
CA LEU A 233 -7.75 13.31 -1.42
C LEU A 233 -8.85 14.36 -1.49
N GLU A 234 -8.63 15.39 -2.28
CA GLU A 234 -9.61 16.46 -2.55
C GLU A 234 -9.42 17.05 -3.94
N SER A 235 -10.30 17.93 -4.37
CA SER A 235 -10.12 18.59 -5.65
C SER A 235 -8.96 19.60 -5.59
N MET A 236 -8.28 19.81 -6.71
CA MET A 236 -7.25 20.85 -6.84
C MET A 236 -7.79 22.23 -6.48
N GLU A 237 -9.04 22.52 -6.86
CA GLU A 237 -9.70 23.79 -6.60
C GLU A 237 -9.86 24.02 -5.09
N ASP A 238 -10.40 23.04 -4.37
CA ASP A 238 -10.60 23.14 -2.93
C ASP A 238 -9.26 23.21 -2.17
N ALA A 239 -8.27 22.42 -2.60
CA ALA A 239 -6.93 22.45 -2.03
C ALA A 239 -6.27 23.83 -2.16
N LEU A 240 -6.35 24.44 -3.35
CA LEU A 240 -5.80 25.78 -3.60
C LEU A 240 -6.56 26.85 -2.82
N ALA A 241 -7.89 26.75 -2.73
CA ALA A 241 -8.73 27.73 -2.01
C ALA A 241 -8.37 27.82 -0.52
N ARG A 242 -7.89 26.71 0.08
CA ARG A 242 -7.46 26.67 1.49
C ARG A 242 -5.92 26.74 1.68
N ASN A 243 -5.15 27.00 0.61
CA ASN A 243 -3.69 27.00 0.61
C ASN A 243 -3.09 25.69 1.15
N ALA A 244 -3.63 24.56 0.74
CA ALA A 244 -3.15 23.24 1.16
C ALA A 244 -1.74 22.98 0.66
N ASN A 245 -0.97 22.24 1.45
CA ASN A 245 0.25 21.61 0.95
C ASN A 245 -0.13 20.45 0.02
N ILE A 246 0.28 20.50 -1.25
CA ILE A 246 -0.01 19.46 -2.23
C ILE A 246 1.23 18.62 -2.46
N TYR A 247 1.11 17.30 -2.29
CA TYR A 247 2.18 16.34 -2.55
C TYR A 247 2.29 15.99 -4.02
N ALA A 248 1.16 15.60 -4.61
CA ALA A 248 1.06 15.23 -6.01
C ALA A 248 -0.41 15.29 -6.48
N GLU A 249 -0.61 15.33 -7.79
CA GLU A 249 -1.89 15.07 -8.45
C GLU A 249 -2.01 13.58 -8.76
N VAL A 250 -3.16 12.98 -8.48
CA VAL A 250 -3.52 11.65 -8.99
C VAL A 250 -3.99 11.82 -10.43
N LEU A 251 -3.08 11.60 -11.36
CA LEU A 251 -3.30 11.91 -12.77
C LEU A 251 -4.21 10.87 -13.46
N GLY A 252 -4.06 9.60 -13.06
CA GLY A 252 -4.86 8.52 -13.59
C GLY A 252 -4.49 7.17 -12.98
N TYR A 253 -5.28 6.17 -13.28
CA TYR A 253 -5.02 4.80 -12.87
C TYR A 253 -5.53 3.80 -13.91
N GLY A 254 -5.00 2.58 -13.86
CA GLY A 254 -5.41 1.46 -14.70
C GLY A 254 -5.56 0.19 -13.90
N LEU A 255 -6.63 -0.55 -14.20
CA LEU A 255 -6.96 -1.82 -13.56
C LEU A 255 -7.09 -2.92 -14.59
N SER A 256 -6.65 -4.13 -14.23
CA SER A 256 -6.80 -5.32 -15.06
C SER A 256 -6.92 -6.58 -14.21
N CYS A 257 -7.25 -7.68 -14.86
CA CYS A 257 -7.17 -9.00 -14.26
C CYS A 257 -6.42 -9.94 -15.23
N ASP A 258 -5.51 -10.76 -14.69
CA ASP A 258 -4.79 -11.76 -15.47
C ASP A 258 -5.72 -12.82 -16.06
N GLY A 259 -6.76 -13.21 -15.31
CA GLY A 259 -7.66 -14.30 -15.71
C GLY A 259 -6.93 -15.62 -15.98
N TYR A 260 -5.78 -15.83 -15.34
CA TYR A 260 -4.87 -16.94 -15.63
C TYR A 260 -4.79 -17.98 -14.49
N HIS A 261 -4.41 -17.55 -13.28
CA HIS A 261 -4.25 -18.41 -12.12
C HIS A 261 -4.50 -17.66 -10.82
N ILE A 262 -4.90 -18.38 -9.76
CA ILE A 262 -5.26 -17.74 -8.48
C ILE A 262 -4.06 -17.17 -7.71
N THR A 263 -2.83 -17.67 -7.93
CA THR A 263 -1.62 -17.23 -7.18
C THR A 263 -0.42 -16.92 -8.07
N ILE A 264 -0.40 -17.38 -9.31
CA ILE A 264 0.74 -17.20 -10.24
C ILE A 264 0.40 -16.13 -11.26
N PRO A 265 1.25 -15.10 -11.44
CA PRO A 265 1.04 -14.10 -12.49
C PRO A 265 1.13 -14.74 -13.88
N HIS A 266 0.48 -14.12 -14.85
CA HIS A 266 0.63 -14.54 -16.24
C HIS A 266 2.11 -14.44 -16.67
N PRO A 267 2.75 -15.52 -17.16
CA PRO A 267 4.20 -15.55 -17.39
C PRO A 267 4.70 -14.48 -18.37
N GLU A 268 3.85 -14.05 -19.30
CA GLU A 268 4.15 -12.97 -20.25
C GLU A 268 3.77 -11.58 -19.70
N GLY A 269 3.22 -11.48 -18.47
CA GLY A 269 2.82 -10.23 -17.84
C GLY A 269 1.68 -9.49 -18.54
N ASN A 270 0.78 -10.17 -19.23
CA ASN A 270 -0.25 -9.53 -20.06
C ASN A 270 -1.20 -8.64 -19.24
N GLY A 271 -1.66 -9.08 -18.07
CA GLY A 271 -2.50 -8.27 -17.20
C GLY A 271 -1.74 -7.07 -16.62
N VAL A 272 -0.51 -7.28 -16.18
CA VAL A 272 0.40 -6.24 -15.68
C VAL A 272 0.62 -5.15 -16.76
N THR A 273 0.94 -5.57 -17.99
CA THR A 273 1.08 -4.67 -19.15
C THR A 273 -0.21 -3.86 -19.36
N SER A 274 -1.36 -4.54 -19.38
CA SER A 274 -2.66 -3.89 -19.57
C SER A 274 -2.99 -2.86 -18.47
N ALA A 275 -2.63 -3.12 -17.21
CA ALA A 275 -2.84 -2.16 -16.13
C ALA A 275 -2.01 -0.88 -16.35
N MET A 276 -0.72 -1.01 -16.69
CA MET A 276 0.15 0.13 -16.99
C MET A 276 -0.32 0.93 -18.21
N GLU A 277 -0.67 0.27 -19.31
CA GLU A 277 -1.19 0.93 -20.51
C GLU A 277 -2.48 1.71 -20.26
N LYS A 278 -3.41 1.11 -19.50
CA LYS A 278 -4.66 1.78 -19.10
C LYS A 278 -4.39 2.98 -18.18
N ALA A 279 -3.42 2.89 -17.28
CA ALA A 279 -3.01 4.00 -16.43
C ALA A 279 -2.46 5.17 -17.25
N LEU A 280 -1.53 4.90 -18.19
CA LEU A 280 -0.99 5.91 -19.10
C LEU A 280 -2.10 6.56 -19.96
N LYS A 281 -3.01 5.75 -20.50
CA LYS A 281 -4.17 6.24 -21.26
C LYS A 281 -5.09 7.10 -20.42
N SER A 282 -5.41 6.67 -19.19
CA SER A 282 -6.25 7.44 -18.25
C SER A 282 -5.60 8.78 -17.89
N ALA A 283 -4.29 8.78 -17.67
CA ALA A 283 -3.49 9.96 -17.39
C ALA A 283 -3.24 10.86 -18.61
N LYS A 284 -3.53 10.39 -19.82
CA LYS A 284 -3.28 11.09 -21.10
C LYS A 284 -1.81 11.48 -21.28
N ILE A 285 -0.89 10.60 -20.88
CA ILE A 285 0.56 10.79 -21.01
C ILE A 285 1.19 9.65 -21.83
N LYS A 286 2.43 9.89 -22.26
CA LYS A 286 3.25 8.90 -22.95
C LYS A 286 4.14 8.15 -21.96
N PRO A 287 4.61 6.93 -22.31
CA PRO A 287 5.60 6.21 -21.50
C PRO A 287 6.84 7.04 -21.16
N GLU A 288 7.31 7.86 -22.12
CA GLU A 288 8.51 8.69 -21.95
C GLU A 288 8.39 9.80 -20.91
N ASP A 289 7.15 10.14 -20.49
CA ASP A 289 6.88 11.16 -19.49
C ASP A 289 7.12 10.66 -18.05
N VAL A 290 7.26 9.33 -17.85
CA VAL A 290 7.47 8.71 -16.53
C VAL A 290 8.95 8.64 -16.19
N GLN A 291 9.36 9.07 -14.99
CA GLN A 291 10.74 8.99 -14.51
C GLN A 291 10.95 7.87 -13.51
N HIS A 292 9.95 7.58 -12.68
CA HIS A 292 10.05 6.62 -11.59
C HIS A 292 8.93 5.59 -11.62
N ILE A 293 9.27 4.33 -11.35
CA ILE A 293 8.32 3.26 -11.07
C ILE A 293 8.57 2.71 -9.67
N SER A 294 7.58 2.86 -8.79
CA SER A 294 7.47 2.04 -7.58
C SER A 294 6.94 0.68 -8.00
N ALA A 295 7.83 -0.30 -8.06
CA ALA A 295 7.52 -1.62 -8.53
C ALA A 295 6.78 -2.46 -7.50
N HIS A 296 5.96 -3.40 -7.97
CA HIS A 296 5.43 -4.42 -7.07
C HIS A 296 6.55 -5.23 -6.41
N GLY A 297 7.55 -5.67 -7.17
CA GLY A 297 8.85 -6.12 -6.70
C GLY A 297 8.84 -6.94 -5.41
N THR A 298 8.24 -8.12 -5.40
CA THR A 298 8.06 -8.94 -4.19
C THR A 298 9.28 -9.74 -3.78
N GLY A 299 10.29 -9.83 -4.65
CA GLY A 299 11.43 -10.74 -4.47
C GLY A 299 11.10 -12.20 -4.80
N THR A 300 9.93 -12.47 -5.39
CA THR A 300 9.61 -13.80 -5.93
C THR A 300 10.07 -13.94 -7.38
N VAL A 301 10.55 -15.11 -7.76
CA VAL A 301 11.11 -15.34 -9.10
C VAL A 301 10.09 -15.01 -10.20
N ALA A 302 8.87 -15.49 -10.03
CA ALA A 302 7.82 -15.34 -11.05
C ALA A 302 7.36 -13.88 -11.24
N ASN A 303 7.11 -13.18 -10.11
CA ASN A 303 6.63 -11.80 -10.16
C ASN A 303 7.67 -10.87 -10.78
N ASP A 304 8.89 -10.88 -10.26
CA ASP A 304 9.91 -9.90 -10.63
C ASP A 304 10.31 -10.04 -12.12
N LYS A 305 10.31 -11.28 -12.63
CA LYS A 305 10.50 -11.56 -14.05
C LYS A 305 9.33 -11.04 -14.90
N ALA A 306 8.09 -11.36 -14.53
CA ALA A 306 6.90 -10.92 -15.27
C ALA A 306 6.77 -9.39 -15.26
N GLU A 307 7.05 -8.75 -14.15
CA GLU A 307 7.04 -7.28 -14.03
C GLU A 307 8.12 -6.64 -14.93
N THR A 308 9.34 -7.17 -14.93
CA THR A 308 10.43 -6.70 -15.81
C THR A 308 10.05 -6.81 -17.28
N ILE A 309 9.48 -7.94 -17.71
CA ILE A 309 8.98 -8.14 -19.07
C ILE A 309 7.91 -7.09 -19.42
N SER A 310 6.96 -6.86 -18.52
CA SER A 310 5.86 -5.93 -18.73
C SER A 310 6.33 -4.48 -18.83
N ILE A 311 7.26 -4.06 -17.95
CA ILE A 311 7.87 -2.73 -18.03
C ILE A 311 8.57 -2.53 -19.37
N LYS A 312 9.33 -3.51 -19.85
CA LYS A 312 9.98 -3.44 -21.18
C LYS A 312 8.97 -3.36 -22.31
N LYS A 313 7.86 -4.09 -22.25
CA LYS A 313 6.79 -4.05 -23.26
C LYS A 313 6.15 -2.66 -23.34
N VAL A 314 5.83 -2.06 -22.19
CA VAL A 314 5.13 -0.76 -22.13
C VAL A 314 6.05 0.41 -22.47
N PHE A 315 7.28 0.40 -21.94
CA PHE A 315 8.19 1.53 -22.02
C PHE A 315 9.25 1.43 -23.13
N GLY A 316 9.38 0.27 -23.79
CA GLY A 316 10.36 0.08 -24.86
C GLY A 316 11.77 0.48 -24.45
N GLU A 317 12.46 1.26 -25.29
CA GLU A 317 13.81 1.78 -24.99
C GLU A 317 13.84 2.74 -23.78
N HIS A 318 12.72 3.39 -23.46
CA HIS A 318 12.63 4.27 -22.29
C HIS A 318 12.75 3.51 -20.98
N SER A 319 12.44 2.20 -20.95
CA SER A 319 12.61 1.35 -19.78
C SER A 319 14.02 1.38 -19.18
N LYS A 320 15.05 1.62 -20.01
CA LYS A 320 16.46 1.75 -19.59
C LYS A 320 16.78 3.08 -18.89
N LYS A 321 15.86 4.06 -18.95
CA LYS A 321 16.01 5.39 -18.35
C LYS A 321 15.20 5.54 -17.06
N LEU A 322 14.32 4.58 -16.77
CA LEU A 322 13.48 4.58 -15.59
C LEU A 322 14.31 4.27 -14.34
N ALA A 323 14.07 5.03 -13.27
CA ALA A 323 14.48 4.65 -11.93
C ALA A 323 13.38 3.76 -11.32
N ILE A 324 13.63 2.47 -11.18
CA ILE A 324 12.66 1.52 -10.65
C ILE A 324 13.09 1.15 -9.23
N SER A 325 12.18 1.12 -8.26
CA SER A 325 12.54 0.66 -6.91
C SER A 325 11.43 -0.17 -6.27
N SER A 326 11.81 -1.08 -5.37
CA SER A 326 10.88 -1.82 -4.52
C SER A 326 11.21 -1.60 -3.06
N ILE A 327 10.35 -0.87 -2.38
CA ILE A 327 10.47 -0.63 -0.93
C ILE A 327 10.11 -1.85 -0.08
N LYS A 328 9.55 -2.92 -0.69
CA LYS A 328 9.36 -4.20 -0.02
C LYS A 328 10.66 -4.84 0.45
N SER A 329 11.79 -4.46 -0.15
CA SER A 329 13.11 -4.84 0.35
C SER A 329 13.37 -4.40 1.80
N MET A 330 12.71 -3.33 2.25
CA MET A 330 12.80 -2.75 3.59
C MET A 330 11.62 -3.10 4.49
N LEU A 331 10.40 -3.02 3.96
CA LEU A 331 9.14 -3.16 4.70
C LEU A 331 8.61 -4.60 4.75
N GLY A 332 9.15 -5.50 3.92
CA GLY A 332 8.42 -6.71 3.55
C GLY A 332 7.16 -6.38 2.75
N HIS A 333 6.34 -7.37 2.55
CA HIS A 333 5.07 -7.22 1.84
C HIS A 333 3.94 -6.94 2.83
N THR A 334 3.50 -5.69 2.92
CA THR A 334 2.45 -5.22 3.85
C THR A 334 1.02 -5.48 3.33
N MET A 335 0.85 -6.48 2.48
CA MET A 335 -0.43 -6.98 1.97
C MET A 335 -1.26 -5.89 1.27
N GLY A 336 -2.53 -5.68 1.65
CA GLY A 336 -3.40 -4.68 1.06
C GLY A 336 -3.01 -3.22 1.40
N ALA A 337 -2.17 -3.03 2.43
CA ALA A 337 -1.57 -1.73 2.72
C ALA A 337 -0.43 -1.37 1.75
N ALA A 338 0.17 -2.37 1.08
CA ALA A 338 1.42 -2.21 0.33
C ALA A 338 1.31 -1.09 -0.72
N SER A 339 0.34 -1.19 -1.61
CA SER A 339 0.19 -0.21 -2.70
C SER A 339 -0.16 1.20 -2.21
N ALA A 340 -0.81 1.35 -1.05
CA ALA A 340 -1.08 2.65 -0.46
C ALA A 340 0.19 3.28 0.16
N ILE A 341 0.99 2.50 0.87
CA ILE A 341 2.29 2.95 1.42
C ILE A 341 3.24 3.30 0.26
N GLU A 342 3.24 2.51 -0.81
CA GLU A 342 4.01 2.76 -2.03
C GLU A 342 3.55 4.02 -2.78
N ALA A 343 2.24 4.30 -2.82
CA ALA A 343 1.72 5.55 -3.36
C ALA A 343 2.19 6.77 -2.55
N ILE A 344 2.24 6.65 -1.22
CA ILE A 344 2.80 7.69 -0.34
C ILE A 344 4.30 7.88 -0.62
N ALA A 345 5.06 6.78 -0.77
CA ALA A 345 6.49 6.86 -1.13
C ALA A 345 6.69 7.54 -2.50
N CYS A 346 5.85 7.27 -3.50
CA CYS A 346 5.86 7.99 -4.79
C CYS A 346 5.58 9.48 -4.63
N ALA A 347 4.56 9.86 -3.83
CA ALA A 347 4.21 11.25 -3.59
C ALA A 347 5.36 12.01 -2.90
N LEU A 348 6.03 11.37 -1.94
CA LEU A 348 7.22 11.91 -1.28
C LEU A 348 8.41 11.99 -2.24
N ALA A 349 8.64 10.98 -3.09
CA ALA A 349 9.69 10.99 -4.10
C ALA A 349 9.53 12.16 -5.09
N ILE A 350 8.29 12.43 -5.50
CA ILE A 350 7.96 13.59 -6.36
C ILE A 350 8.27 14.90 -5.65
N LYS A 351 7.90 15.00 -4.38
CA LYS A 351 8.05 16.23 -3.60
C LYS A 351 9.52 16.54 -3.28
N GLU A 352 10.25 15.52 -2.84
CA GLU A 352 11.63 15.66 -2.34
C GLU A 352 12.70 15.50 -3.43
N GLY A 353 12.34 15.01 -4.63
CA GLY A 353 13.32 14.75 -5.70
C GLY A 353 14.29 13.61 -5.36
N VAL A 354 13.83 12.60 -4.64
CA VAL A 354 14.64 11.44 -4.20
C VAL A 354 13.89 10.15 -4.42
N VAL A 355 14.50 9.19 -5.09
CA VAL A 355 13.94 7.83 -5.25
C VAL A 355 14.55 6.91 -4.20
N PRO A 356 13.71 6.21 -3.39
CA PRO A 356 14.19 5.25 -2.40
C PRO A 356 14.91 4.07 -3.05
N PRO A 357 15.88 3.43 -2.36
CA PRO A 357 16.60 2.29 -2.90
C PRO A 357 15.79 0.99 -2.83
N THR A 358 16.13 0.05 -3.70
CA THR A 358 15.89 -1.38 -3.49
C THR A 358 17.10 -1.94 -2.75
N ILE A 359 16.97 -2.19 -1.45
CA ILE A 359 18.09 -2.75 -0.67
C ILE A 359 18.24 -4.26 -0.87
N ASN A 360 19.34 -4.83 -0.37
CA ASN A 360 19.67 -6.26 -0.48
C ASN A 360 19.99 -6.73 -1.91
N TYR A 361 20.15 -5.84 -2.87
CA TYR A 361 20.51 -6.16 -4.24
C TYR A 361 22.03 -6.42 -4.32
N LYS A 362 22.43 -7.67 -4.61
CA LYS A 362 23.84 -8.12 -4.63
C LYS A 362 24.27 -8.64 -5.99
N THR A 363 23.43 -9.43 -6.63
CA THR A 363 23.76 -10.16 -7.85
C THR A 363 22.80 -9.77 -8.97
N LYS A 364 23.32 -9.23 -10.05
CA LYS A 364 22.52 -8.86 -11.22
C LYS A 364 21.88 -10.10 -11.85
N ASP A 365 20.56 -10.04 -12.08
CA ASP A 365 19.81 -11.07 -12.80
C ASP A 365 19.69 -10.68 -14.28
N PRO A 366 20.15 -11.52 -15.24
CA PRO A 366 19.96 -11.25 -16.65
C PRO A 366 18.50 -11.17 -17.12
N GLU A 367 17.57 -11.78 -16.36
CA GLU A 367 16.13 -11.71 -16.63
C GLU A 367 15.47 -10.45 -16.05
N CYS A 368 16.18 -9.78 -15.09
CA CYS A 368 15.77 -8.54 -14.45
C CYS A 368 16.87 -7.49 -14.68
N ASP A 369 17.05 -7.02 -15.92
CA ASP A 369 18.21 -6.24 -16.39
C ASP A 369 17.93 -4.73 -16.49
N LEU A 370 16.91 -4.21 -15.77
CA LEU A 370 16.61 -2.79 -15.65
C LEU A 370 17.36 -2.13 -14.47
N ASP A 371 17.17 -0.83 -14.30
CA ASP A 371 17.75 -0.06 -13.20
C ASP A 371 16.80 -0.06 -11.99
N PHE A 372 17.08 -0.90 -11.01
CA PHE A 372 16.27 -1.06 -9.80
C PHE A 372 16.72 -0.20 -8.62
N VAL A 373 17.47 0.88 -8.85
CA VAL A 373 18.02 1.78 -7.82
C VAL A 373 18.66 0.99 -6.67
N PRO A 374 19.74 0.22 -6.93
CA PRO A 374 20.26 -0.75 -5.99
C PRO A 374 20.91 -0.09 -4.77
N ASN A 375 20.49 -0.48 -3.57
CA ASN A 375 21.06 -0.25 -2.25
C ASN A 375 21.23 1.21 -1.79
N VAL A 376 21.27 2.20 -2.68
CA VAL A 376 21.47 3.62 -2.33
C VAL A 376 20.39 4.45 -3.01
N LYS A 377 19.77 5.37 -2.25
CA LYS A 377 18.82 6.33 -2.79
C LYS A 377 19.39 7.09 -4.00
N ARG A 378 18.52 7.54 -4.88
CA ARG A 378 18.90 8.35 -6.03
C ARG A 378 18.28 9.74 -5.94
N GLU A 379 19.11 10.76 -5.93
CA GLU A 379 18.64 12.14 -6.10
C GLU A 379 18.40 12.40 -7.58
N MET A 380 17.17 12.72 -7.92
CA MET A 380 16.75 13.03 -9.29
C MET A 380 15.38 13.73 -9.29
N GLN A 381 15.17 14.57 -10.30
CA GLN A 381 13.85 15.15 -10.51
C GLN A 381 12.85 14.05 -10.90
N VAL A 382 11.74 13.96 -10.16
CA VAL A 382 10.63 13.07 -10.45
C VAL A 382 9.38 13.94 -10.66
N ASP A 383 8.99 14.13 -11.91
CA ASP A 383 7.76 14.86 -12.24
C ASP A 383 6.55 13.92 -12.32
N ILE A 384 6.78 12.68 -12.77
CA ILE A 384 5.75 11.65 -12.87
C ILE A 384 6.30 10.33 -12.32
N ALA A 385 5.57 9.77 -11.38
CA ALA A 385 5.81 8.43 -10.85
C ALA A 385 4.63 7.49 -11.13
N MET A 386 4.93 6.23 -11.41
CA MET A 386 3.95 5.15 -11.54
C MET A 386 4.09 4.19 -10.35
N ASN A 387 3.01 3.90 -9.67
CA ASN A 387 2.95 2.92 -8.58
C ASN A 387 2.23 1.65 -9.05
N ASN A 388 2.95 0.54 -9.10
CA ASN A 388 2.45 -0.74 -9.58
C ASN A 388 2.15 -1.70 -8.44
N ALA A 389 1.02 -2.37 -8.50
CA ALA A 389 0.67 -3.44 -7.57
C ALA A 389 -0.06 -4.59 -8.29
N TYR A 390 0.43 -5.79 -8.08
CA TYR A 390 -0.08 -7.01 -8.68
C TYR A 390 -0.42 -8.02 -7.58
N ALA A 391 -1.60 -8.63 -7.69
CA ALA A 391 -2.13 -9.37 -6.57
C ALA A 391 -2.53 -10.81 -6.93
N PHE A 392 -2.57 -11.66 -5.94
CA PHE A 392 -3.26 -12.93 -6.03
C PHE A 392 -4.70 -12.71 -6.51
N GLY A 393 -5.25 -13.68 -7.24
CA GLY A 393 -6.50 -13.51 -7.99
C GLY A 393 -6.29 -12.82 -9.35
N GLY A 394 -5.04 -12.39 -9.66
CA GLY A 394 -4.70 -11.71 -10.92
C GLY A 394 -5.14 -10.25 -10.95
N ASN A 395 -5.51 -9.65 -9.83
CA ASN A 395 -5.89 -8.24 -9.77
C ASN A 395 -4.64 -7.35 -9.90
N ASN A 396 -4.55 -6.58 -10.96
CA ASN A 396 -3.43 -5.68 -11.24
C ASN A 396 -3.89 -4.23 -11.20
N SER A 397 -3.03 -3.35 -10.71
CA SER A 397 -3.26 -1.91 -10.70
C SER A 397 -1.98 -1.14 -10.96
N SER A 398 -2.10 -0.03 -11.67
CA SER A 398 -1.05 0.99 -11.82
C SER A 398 -1.67 2.36 -11.57
N LEU A 399 -1.06 3.14 -10.68
CA LEU A 399 -1.48 4.49 -10.32
C LEU A 399 -0.43 5.48 -10.79
N ILE A 400 -0.84 6.60 -11.39
CA ILE A 400 0.08 7.64 -11.86
C ILE A 400 -0.10 8.89 -11.02
N LEU A 401 1.02 9.32 -10.43
CA LEU A 401 1.13 10.54 -9.66
C LEU A 401 1.99 11.56 -10.41
N LYS A 402 1.61 12.82 -10.37
CA LYS A 402 2.28 13.92 -11.05
C LYS A 402 2.58 15.07 -10.10
N LYS A 403 3.76 15.65 -10.25
CA LYS A 403 4.16 16.90 -9.59
C LYS A 403 3.21 18.04 -9.96
N VAL A 404 2.75 18.77 -8.97
CA VAL A 404 1.99 20.01 -9.19
C VAL A 404 3.00 21.15 -9.29
N THR A 405 3.05 21.76 -10.46
CA THR A 405 3.79 23.02 -10.67
C THR A 405 2.82 24.16 -10.41
N GLY A 406 3.17 25.06 -9.51
CA GLY A 406 2.40 26.25 -9.15
C GLY A 406 2.15 27.18 -10.33
#